data_dd925d76ce73dbf90571d9f00649f979
#
_entry.id   dd925d76ce73dbf90571d9f00649f979
#
_cell.length_a   1.000
_cell.length_b   1.000
_cell.length_c   1.000
_cell.angle_alpha   90.00
_cell.angle_beta   90.00
_cell.angle_gamma   90.00
#
_symmetry.space_group_name_H-M   'P 1'
#
loop_
_entity.id
_entity.type
_entity.pdbx_description
1 polymer ?
#
loop_
_entity_poly.entity_id
_entity_poly.type
_entity_poly.pdbx_seq_one_letter_code
_entity_poly.pdbx_strand_id
1 'polypeptide(L)'
;MSIITKVLILSSCCAFSADALAPWAPTTNKSTKVGRVSAGPIEISAFGVGTWSWGNRLLFDYSPSQDEEIYEAYRAVRDAGVSIFDTADSYGTLDLNGRAEILLGEFERRYLEEQKSEIDAGKDGNMFSAFLNNQSNQKMPPSQQVATKLAPYPWRITPSSMVNAVEASLKRLEQDKLTLAQLHWSTANYQPFQEKALWQGIGDVYDKGLCEAVGVSNYGPIQFQKISQYMRDRSVPLATAQIQYSLMTYQDAKDMNAVCEDENCRLISYSPLCLGLLTGKYDLDNLPKGNTNPRRQLFRELLPGAQDLLNTLEVIGKDLDKSQSQVAINWALCKNTVPIVGVRTLKQAEENLGAYGWKMDPAMVEELDRAALAVSKPMIQNVFQTK
;
A
#
# COMPACT_ATOMS: atom_id res chain seq x y z
N MET A 1 -46.95 -9.49 39.70
CA MET A 1 -47.47 -10.45 38.69
C MET A 1 -46.86 -10.09 37.35
N SER A 2 -46.12 -11.04 36.82
CA SER A 2 -45.37 -11.05 35.59
C SER A 2 -46.24 -10.93 34.33
N ILE A 3 -45.81 -10.18 33.33
CA ILE A 3 -46.12 -10.50 31.93
C ILE A 3 -44.87 -10.25 31.10
N ILE A 4 -44.24 -11.34 30.73
CA ILE A 4 -43.20 -11.42 29.74
C ILE A 4 -43.89 -11.53 28.39
N THR A 5 -43.69 -10.55 27.52
CA THR A 5 -44.07 -10.66 26.09
C THR A 5 -42.80 -10.78 25.26
N LYS A 6 -42.60 -12.00 24.78
CA LYS A 6 -41.57 -12.31 23.77
C LYS A 6 -41.97 -11.68 22.43
N VAL A 7 -41.15 -10.77 21.93
CA VAL A 7 -41.17 -10.38 20.52
C VAL A 7 -40.02 -11.11 19.86
N LEU A 8 -40.34 -12.11 19.02
CA LEU A 8 -39.44 -12.74 18.06
C LEU A 8 -39.24 -11.76 16.90
N ILE A 9 -38.11 -11.11 16.87
CA ILE A 9 -37.63 -10.46 15.65
C ILE A 9 -36.84 -11.53 14.88
N LEU A 10 -37.39 -11.97 13.77
CA LEU A 10 -36.69 -12.74 12.74
C LEU A 10 -35.59 -11.82 12.15
N SER A 11 -34.38 -11.89 12.70
CA SER A 11 -33.20 -11.36 12.05
C SER A 11 -32.81 -12.34 10.92
N SER A 12 -33.09 -11.96 9.70
CA SER A 12 -32.44 -12.53 8.53
C SER A 12 -30.96 -12.16 8.62
N CYS A 13 -30.17 -12.98 9.32
CA CYS A 13 -28.73 -12.94 9.23
C CYS A 13 -28.32 -13.39 7.83
N CYS A 14 -28.03 -12.43 6.94
CA CYS A 14 -27.05 -12.69 5.89
C CYS A 14 -25.74 -13.02 6.62
N ALA A 15 -25.40 -14.29 6.68
CA ALA A 15 -24.10 -14.75 7.09
C ALA A 15 -23.10 -14.30 6.01
N PHE A 16 -22.54 -13.09 6.17
CA PHE A 16 -21.30 -12.74 5.51
C PHE A 16 -20.24 -13.68 6.10
N SER A 17 -19.60 -14.48 5.22
CA SER A 17 -18.56 -15.39 5.64
C SER A 17 -17.42 -14.60 6.29
N ALA A 18 -17.01 -15.03 7.47
CA ALA A 18 -15.86 -14.47 8.20
C ALA A 18 -14.51 -14.64 7.45
N ASP A 19 -14.55 -15.21 6.25
CA ASP A 19 -13.37 -15.48 5.41
C ASP A 19 -12.88 -14.24 4.62
N ALA A 20 -13.66 -13.14 4.57
CA ALA A 20 -13.34 -11.98 3.74
C ALA A 20 -12.06 -11.24 4.15
N LEU A 21 -11.65 -11.33 5.42
CA LEU A 21 -10.45 -10.69 5.96
C LEU A 21 -9.52 -11.71 6.66
N ALA A 22 -9.34 -12.88 6.08
CA ALA A 22 -8.43 -13.88 6.65
C ALA A 22 -7.05 -13.25 6.93
N PRO A 23 -6.46 -13.50 8.13
CA PRO A 23 -5.12 -13.01 8.45
C PRO A 23 -4.10 -13.53 7.45
N TRP A 24 -3.08 -12.72 7.14
CA TRP A 24 -1.95 -13.18 6.37
C TRP A 24 -1.30 -14.41 7.04
N ALA A 25 -1.16 -15.51 6.29
CA ALA A 25 -0.47 -16.72 6.72
C ALA A 25 0.80 -16.94 5.86
N PRO A 26 1.99 -17.12 6.45
CA PRO A 26 3.20 -17.39 5.70
C PRO A 26 3.15 -18.76 5.06
N THR A 27 3.55 -18.85 3.79
CA THR A 27 3.79 -20.13 3.11
C THR A 27 5.25 -20.56 3.36
N THR A 28 5.46 -21.76 3.85
CA THR A 28 6.77 -22.27 4.32
C THR A 28 7.68 -22.86 3.22
N ASN A 29 7.58 -22.41 1.96
CA ASN A 29 8.35 -23.01 0.86
C ASN A 29 9.42 -22.05 0.31
N LYS A 30 10.61 -22.56 -0.02
CA LYS A 30 11.83 -21.82 -0.44
C LYS A 30 11.74 -21.01 -1.73
N SER A 31 10.60 -20.96 -2.38
CA SER A 31 10.26 -20.06 -3.49
C SER A 31 8.97 -19.34 -3.11
N THR A 32 9.01 -18.52 -2.06
CA THR A 32 7.82 -17.87 -1.55
C THR A 32 7.42 -16.69 -2.44
N LYS A 33 6.57 -16.98 -3.43
CA LYS A 33 5.83 -15.91 -4.10
C LYS A 33 4.93 -15.22 -3.08
N VAL A 34 4.83 -13.90 -3.19
CA VAL A 34 3.95 -13.10 -2.33
C VAL A 34 2.51 -13.58 -2.50
N GLY A 35 1.88 -13.98 -1.39
CA GLY A 35 0.50 -14.45 -1.36
C GLY A 35 -0.50 -13.31 -1.57
N ARG A 36 -1.78 -13.66 -1.63
CA ARG A 36 -2.87 -12.72 -1.84
C ARG A 36 -3.73 -12.59 -0.58
N VAL A 37 -4.36 -11.44 -0.42
CA VAL A 37 -5.31 -11.13 0.65
C VAL A 37 -6.53 -10.46 0.07
N SER A 38 -7.68 -10.69 0.70
CA SER A 38 -8.93 -10.03 0.31
C SER A 38 -8.95 -8.57 0.76
N ALA A 39 -9.47 -7.71 -0.10
CA ALA A 39 -9.78 -6.32 0.17
C ALA A 39 -11.17 -6.03 -0.42
N GLY A 40 -12.21 -6.15 0.39
CA GLY A 40 -13.60 -6.17 -0.10
C GLY A 40 -13.80 -7.22 -1.20
N PRO A 41 -14.29 -6.85 -2.40
CA PRO A 41 -14.53 -7.79 -3.49
C PRO A 41 -13.28 -8.17 -4.30
N ILE A 42 -12.14 -7.54 -4.05
CA ILE A 42 -10.91 -7.76 -4.80
C ILE A 42 -9.87 -8.52 -3.97
N GLU A 43 -9.01 -9.24 -4.66
CA GLU A 43 -7.82 -9.85 -4.07
C GLU A 43 -6.57 -9.13 -4.56
N ILE A 44 -5.70 -8.73 -3.64
CA ILE A 44 -4.44 -8.05 -3.90
C ILE A 44 -3.27 -8.81 -3.27
N SER A 45 -2.05 -8.57 -3.71
CA SER A 45 -0.89 -9.14 -3.02
C SER A 45 -0.79 -8.61 -1.58
N ALA A 46 -0.39 -9.48 -0.65
CA ALA A 46 -0.27 -9.13 0.78
C ALA A 46 0.83 -8.08 1.07
N PHE A 47 1.63 -7.78 0.05
CA PHE A 47 2.72 -6.81 0.07
C PHE A 47 2.66 -6.00 -1.22
N GLY A 48 2.89 -4.69 -1.17
CA GLY A 48 2.80 -3.81 -2.31
C GLY A 48 3.97 -2.86 -2.46
N VAL A 49 4.00 -2.17 -3.59
CA VAL A 49 5.00 -1.14 -3.91
C VAL A 49 4.32 0.22 -3.99
N GLY A 50 4.88 1.20 -3.26
CA GLY A 50 4.51 2.61 -3.35
C GLY A 50 5.44 3.36 -4.31
N THR A 51 4.88 4.05 -5.28
CA THR A 51 5.63 4.75 -6.34
C THR A 51 5.85 6.24 -6.08
N TRP A 52 5.58 6.73 -4.87
CA TRP A 52 5.73 8.16 -4.54
C TRP A 52 7.12 8.73 -4.81
N SER A 53 8.15 7.89 -4.73
CA SER A 53 9.53 8.29 -5.05
C SER A 53 9.82 8.40 -6.55
N TRP A 54 8.98 7.82 -7.43
CA TRP A 54 9.17 7.84 -8.87
C TRP A 54 8.70 9.18 -9.44
N GLY A 55 9.62 9.92 -10.04
CA GLY A 55 9.36 11.28 -10.51
C GLY A 55 9.47 12.36 -9.43
N ASN A 56 9.80 12.04 -8.18
CA ASN A 56 9.89 13.03 -7.09
C ASN A 56 11.32 13.53 -6.91
N ARG A 57 11.62 14.69 -7.48
CA ARG A 57 12.92 15.36 -7.38
C ARG A 57 13.20 15.95 -6.00
N LEU A 58 12.16 16.45 -5.32
CA LEU A 58 12.33 17.24 -4.09
C LEU A 58 12.72 16.42 -2.87
N LEU A 59 12.12 15.24 -2.70
CA LEU A 59 12.34 14.40 -1.53
C LEU A 59 13.31 13.24 -1.79
N PHE A 60 13.42 12.81 -3.04
CA PHE A 60 14.15 11.60 -3.40
C PHE A 60 15.21 11.80 -4.47
N ASP A 61 15.46 13.05 -4.88
CA ASP A 61 16.49 13.40 -5.89
C ASP A 61 16.33 12.58 -7.18
N TYR A 62 15.06 12.35 -7.61
CA TYR A 62 14.79 11.58 -8.82
C TYR A 62 15.32 12.28 -10.07
N SER A 63 15.88 11.48 -10.97
CA SER A 63 16.24 11.86 -12.33
C SER A 63 15.78 10.78 -13.31
N PRO A 64 15.34 11.11 -14.53
CA PRO A 64 15.00 10.13 -15.55
C PRO A 64 16.12 9.12 -15.88
N SER A 65 17.37 9.46 -15.60
CA SER A 65 18.50 8.52 -15.73
C SER A 65 18.42 7.33 -14.76
N GLN A 66 17.52 7.36 -13.77
CA GLN A 66 17.30 6.28 -12.81
C GLN A 66 16.19 5.31 -13.27
N ASP A 67 15.51 5.57 -14.38
CA ASP A 67 14.34 4.79 -14.79
C ASP A 67 14.69 3.33 -15.05
N GLU A 68 15.87 3.05 -15.61
CA GLU A 68 16.33 1.67 -15.81
C GLU A 68 16.58 0.94 -14.49
N GLU A 69 17.21 1.58 -13.51
CA GLU A 69 17.41 1.00 -12.18
C GLU A 69 16.08 0.75 -11.46
N ILE A 70 15.10 1.64 -11.63
CA ILE A 70 13.75 1.49 -11.10
C ILE A 70 13.03 0.33 -11.81
N TYR A 71 13.21 0.17 -13.13
CA TYR A 71 12.66 -0.94 -13.89
C TYR A 71 13.20 -2.30 -13.40
N GLU A 72 14.51 -2.41 -13.18
CA GLU A 72 15.09 -3.63 -12.61
C GLU A 72 14.48 -4.00 -11.25
N ALA A 73 14.27 -3.00 -10.41
CA ALA A 73 13.60 -3.18 -9.12
C ALA A 73 12.12 -3.58 -9.30
N TYR A 74 11.41 -2.96 -10.26
CA TYR A 74 10.05 -3.31 -10.64
C TYR A 74 9.96 -4.78 -11.08
N ARG A 75 10.85 -5.20 -11.99
CA ARG A 75 10.89 -6.58 -12.47
C ARG A 75 11.08 -7.59 -11.34
N ALA A 76 12.02 -7.33 -10.42
CA ALA A 76 12.27 -8.21 -9.28
C ALA A 76 11.05 -8.39 -8.36
N VAL A 77 10.30 -7.33 -8.08
CA VAL A 77 9.09 -7.44 -7.25
C VAL A 77 7.95 -8.13 -7.99
N ARG A 78 7.82 -7.94 -9.32
CA ARG A 78 6.85 -8.65 -10.17
C ARG A 78 7.15 -10.15 -10.21
N ASP A 79 8.41 -10.53 -10.38
CA ASP A 79 8.86 -11.94 -10.39
C ASP A 79 8.60 -12.61 -9.04
N ALA A 80 8.68 -11.87 -7.94
CA ALA A 80 8.32 -12.35 -6.60
C ALA A 80 6.80 -12.46 -6.37
N GLY A 81 5.96 -12.08 -7.34
CA GLY A 81 4.50 -12.19 -7.25
C GLY A 81 3.80 -10.98 -6.64
N VAL A 82 4.48 -9.85 -6.44
CA VAL A 82 3.85 -8.59 -6.07
C VAL A 82 2.99 -8.11 -7.22
N SER A 83 1.70 -7.89 -6.97
CA SER A 83 0.75 -7.42 -7.98
C SER A 83 0.26 -6.00 -7.72
N ILE A 84 0.13 -5.57 -6.44
CA ILE A 84 -0.41 -4.26 -6.10
C ILE A 84 0.67 -3.16 -6.14
N PHE A 85 0.43 -2.15 -6.97
CA PHE A 85 1.25 -0.94 -7.09
C PHE A 85 0.41 0.27 -6.74
N ASP A 86 0.83 0.97 -5.71
CA ASP A 86 0.16 2.18 -5.24
C ASP A 86 0.81 3.43 -5.86
N THR A 87 0.00 4.24 -6.50
CA THR A 87 0.40 5.48 -7.17
C THR A 87 -0.58 6.61 -6.91
N ALA A 88 -0.42 7.74 -7.59
CA ALA A 88 -1.38 8.84 -7.59
C ALA A 88 -1.26 9.69 -8.86
N ASP A 89 -2.34 10.32 -9.24
CA ASP A 89 -2.39 11.28 -10.35
C ASP A 89 -1.51 12.53 -10.14
N SER A 90 -1.12 12.76 -8.88
CA SER A 90 -0.29 13.86 -8.42
C SER A 90 1.18 13.47 -8.16
N TYR A 91 1.56 12.20 -8.41
CA TYR A 91 2.93 11.77 -8.17
C TYR A 91 3.87 12.16 -9.30
N GLY A 92 4.94 12.82 -8.92
CA GLY A 92 5.89 13.53 -9.73
C GLY A 92 6.00 14.99 -9.27
N THR A 93 7.07 15.68 -9.65
CA THR A 93 7.30 17.07 -9.24
C THR A 93 7.31 17.98 -10.46
N LEU A 94 6.59 19.10 -10.39
CA LEU A 94 6.55 20.14 -11.42
C LEU A 94 6.17 19.55 -12.80
N ASP A 95 7.09 19.65 -13.76
CA ASP A 95 6.99 19.13 -15.13
C ASP A 95 6.83 17.60 -15.20
N LEU A 96 7.13 16.91 -14.12
CA LEU A 96 6.99 15.45 -14.00
C LEU A 96 5.69 15.01 -13.32
N ASN A 97 4.70 15.89 -13.16
CA ASN A 97 3.42 15.50 -12.57
C ASN A 97 2.78 14.35 -13.35
N GLY A 98 2.37 13.28 -12.66
CA GLY A 98 1.89 12.04 -13.29
C GLY A 98 2.98 11.06 -13.77
N ARG A 99 4.27 11.38 -13.59
CA ARG A 99 5.39 10.53 -14.04
C ARG A 99 5.33 9.10 -13.46
N ALA A 100 4.93 8.96 -12.20
CA ALA A 100 4.84 7.65 -11.57
C ALA A 100 3.82 6.72 -12.29
N GLU A 101 2.68 7.24 -12.72
CA GLU A 101 1.70 6.47 -13.49
C GLU A 101 2.23 6.14 -14.89
N ILE A 102 2.92 7.07 -15.55
CA ILE A 102 3.54 6.84 -16.87
C ILE A 102 4.56 5.69 -16.77
N LEU A 103 5.45 5.75 -15.77
CA LEU A 103 6.46 4.70 -15.56
C LEU A 103 5.81 3.34 -15.27
N LEU A 104 4.70 3.30 -14.51
CA LEU A 104 3.99 2.04 -14.27
C LEU A 104 3.43 1.43 -15.56
N GLY A 105 2.84 2.22 -16.44
CA GLY A 105 2.36 1.74 -17.74
C GLY A 105 3.50 1.23 -18.63
N GLU A 106 4.57 2.04 -18.79
CA GLU A 106 5.76 1.69 -19.56
C GLU A 106 6.42 0.39 -19.05
N PHE A 107 6.56 0.26 -17.72
CA PHE A 107 7.23 -0.89 -17.09
C PHE A 107 6.41 -2.17 -17.20
N GLU A 108 5.09 -2.11 -17.00
CA GLU A 108 4.25 -3.31 -17.17
C GLU A 108 4.25 -3.79 -18.62
N ARG A 109 4.13 -2.88 -19.59
CA ARG A 109 4.19 -3.24 -21.00
C ARG A 109 5.52 -3.93 -21.35
N ARG A 110 6.64 -3.33 -20.94
CA ARG A 110 7.98 -3.90 -21.15
C ARG A 110 8.12 -5.27 -20.48
N TYR A 111 7.69 -5.41 -19.23
CA TYR A 111 7.74 -6.65 -18.47
C TYR A 111 6.96 -7.78 -19.16
N LEU A 112 5.75 -7.49 -19.64
CA LEU A 112 4.92 -8.47 -20.34
C LEU A 112 5.53 -8.89 -21.71
N GLU A 113 6.15 -7.97 -22.42
CA GLU A 113 6.89 -8.26 -23.66
C GLU A 113 8.09 -9.18 -23.39
N GLU A 114 8.88 -8.91 -22.34
CA GLU A 114 10.00 -9.76 -21.91
C GLU A 114 9.52 -11.16 -21.51
N GLN A 115 8.48 -11.26 -20.66
CA GLN A 115 7.91 -12.54 -20.23
C GLN A 115 7.38 -13.37 -21.41
N LYS A 116 6.72 -12.72 -22.37
CA LYS A 116 6.25 -13.40 -23.59
C LYS A 116 7.41 -13.94 -24.40
N SER A 117 8.46 -13.14 -24.60
CA SER A 117 9.66 -13.56 -25.34
C SER A 117 10.35 -14.76 -24.68
N GLU A 118 10.45 -14.77 -23.34
CA GLU A 118 11.04 -15.88 -22.58
C GLU A 118 10.21 -17.16 -22.72
N ILE A 119 8.86 -17.06 -22.65
CA ILE A 119 7.95 -18.20 -22.83
C ILE A 119 8.05 -18.76 -24.27
N ASP A 120 8.10 -17.90 -25.28
CA ASP A 120 8.18 -18.31 -26.67
C ASP A 120 9.55 -18.94 -26.99
N ALA A 121 10.66 -18.38 -26.50
CA ALA A 121 11.98 -18.98 -26.60
C ALA A 121 12.07 -20.35 -25.89
N GLY A 122 11.37 -20.53 -24.79
CA GLY A 122 11.28 -21.83 -24.11
C GLY A 122 10.49 -22.90 -24.88
N LYS A 123 9.56 -22.50 -25.76
CA LYS A 123 8.81 -23.42 -26.62
C LYS A 123 9.61 -23.88 -27.83
N ASP A 124 10.48 -23.05 -28.38
CA ASP A 124 11.33 -23.34 -29.55
C ASP A 124 12.60 -24.12 -29.15
N GLY A 125 12.92 -24.19 -27.86
CA GLY A 125 14.03 -24.95 -27.29
C GLY A 125 13.77 -26.46 -27.38
N ASN A 126 14.70 -27.17 -28.00
CA ASN A 126 14.75 -28.62 -28.21
C ASN A 126 14.11 -29.40 -27.00
N MET A 127 13.25 -30.41 -27.29
CA MET A 127 12.53 -31.26 -26.33
C MET A 127 13.42 -31.79 -25.17
N PHE A 128 14.72 -31.84 -25.36
CA PHE A 128 15.72 -32.25 -24.36
C PHE A 128 15.99 -31.16 -23.28
N SER A 129 15.95 -29.87 -23.62
CA SER A 129 16.09 -28.77 -22.66
C SER A 129 14.81 -28.56 -21.82
N ALA A 130 13.64 -28.81 -22.41
CA ALA A 130 12.37 -28.78 -21.70
C ALA A 130 12.28 -29.89 -20.63
N PHE A 131 12.87 -31.06 -20.90
CA PHE A 131 12.92 -32.17 -19.95
C PHE A 131 13.86 -31.89 -18.74
N LEU A 132 14.96 -31.16 -18.97
CA LEU A 132 15.92 -30.83 -17.91
C LEU A 132 15.48 -29.65 -17.04
N ASN A 133 14.69 -28.71 -17.56
CA ASN A 133 14.37 -27.46 -16.87
C ASN A 133 12.99 -27.41 -16.20
N ASN A 134 12.16 -28.44 -16.33
CA ASN A 134 10.80 -28.47 -15.76
C ASN A 134 9.94 -27.21 -16.09
N GLN A 135 10.24 -26.52 -17.22
CA GLN A 135 9.66 -25.21 -17.61
C GLN A 135 8.39 -25.31 -18.46
N SER A 136 7.88 -26.51 -18.71
CA SER A 136 6.74 -26.73 -19.63
C SER A 136 5.38 -26.15 -19.17
N ASN A 137 5.33 -25.38 -18.06
CA ASN A 137 4.12 -24.77 -17.51
C ASN A 137 4.29 -23.31 -17.05
N GLN A 138 5.22 -22.54 -17.61
CA GLN A 138 5.28 -21.12 -17.29
C GLN A 138 4.02 -20.41 -17.82
N LYS A 139 3.11 -20.07 -16.90
CA LYS A 139 1.96 -19.21 -17.18
C LYS A 139 2.41 -17.75 -17.08
N MET A 140 1.81 -16.90 -17.92
CA MET A 140 1.96 -15.45 -17.76
C MET A 140 1.78 -15.04 -16.30
N PRO A 141 2.60 -14.12 -15.78
CA PRO A 141 2.45 -13.61 -14.43
C PRO A 141 1.07 -12.95 -14.25
N PRO A 142 0.54 -12.90 -13.02
CA PRO A 142 -0.69 -12.15 -12.75
C PRO A 142 -0.55 -10.72 -13.27
N SER A 143 -1.62 -10.16 -13.83
CA SER A 143 -1.61 -8.76 -14.27
C SER A 143 -1.29 -7.82 -13.11
N GLN A 144 -0.62 -6.70 -13.44
CA GLN A 144 -0.41 -5.61 -12.52
C GLN A 144 -1.75 -5.09 -11.99
N GLN A 145 -1.84 -4.90 -10.69
CA GLN A 145 -2.98 -4.30 -10.02
C GLN A 145 -2.61 -2.87 -9.59
N VAL A 146 -3.27 -1.88 -10.18
CA VAL A 146 -2.98 -0.49 -9.87
C VAL A 146 -4.01 0.07 -8.89
N ALA A 147 -3.50 0.63 -7.78
CA ALA A 147 -4.23 1.44 -6.83
C ALA A 147 -3.79 2.90 -7.00
N THR A 148 -4.49 3.66 -7.87
CA THR A 148 -4.17 5.09 -8.00
C THR A 148 -5.02 5.95 -7.08
N LYS A 149 -4.45 7.09 -6.67
CA LYS A 149 -5.11 8.08 -5.82
C LYS A 149 -5.37 9.36 -6.60
N LEU A 150 -6.57 9.91 -6.40
CA LEU A 150 -7.03 11.13 -7.04
C LEU A 150 -6.96 12.27 -6.03
N ALA A 151 -6.07 13.22 -6.26
CA ALA A 151 -5.90 14.38 -5.39
C ALA A 151 -7.15 15.27 -5.44
N PRO A 152 -7.72 15.69 -4.30
CA PRO A 152 -8.88 16.58 -4.26
C PRO A 152 -8.44 18.03 -4.49
N TYR A 153 -7.97 18.33 -5.71
CA TYR A 153 -7.59 19.68 -6.09
C TYR A 153 -8.76 20.66 -5.93
N PRO A 154 -8.52 21.93 -5.59
CA PRO A 154 -9.59 22.91 -5.33
C PRO A 154 -10.60 23.09 -6.46
N TRP A 155 -10.22 22.80 -7.70
CA TRP A 155 -11.09 22.88 -8.89
C TRP A 155 -11.89 21.59 -9.15
N ARG A 156 -11.65 20.51 -8.42
CA ARG A 156 -12.41 19.24 -8.53
C ARG A 156 -13.67 19.30 -7.67
N ILE A 157 -14.60 20.18 -8.04
CA ILE A 157 -15.83 20.47 -7.28
C ILE A 157 -17.09 19.79 -7.85
N THR A 158 -16.94 18.99 -8.89
CA THR A 158 -18.04 18.23 -9.51
C THR A 158 -17.71 16.74 -9.55
N PRO A 159 -18.71 15.84 -9.48
CA PRO A 159 -18.48 14.40 -9.61
C PRO A 159 -17.74 14.02 -10.90
N SER A 160 -18.10 14.64 -12.03
CA SER A 160 -17.47 14.41 -13.33
C SER A 160 -15.98 14.71 -13.35
N SER A 161 -15.48 15.60 -12.49
CA SER A 161 -14.06 15.89 -12.41
C SER A 161 -13.24 14.70 -11.90
N MET A 162 -13.83 13.82 -11.09
CA MET A 162 -13.20 12.58 -10.63
C MET A 162 -13.16 11.53 -11.75
N VAL A 163 -14.25 11.40 -12.51
CA VAL A 163 -14.31 10.52 -13.69
C VAL A 163 -13.22 10.92 -14.70
N ASN A 164 -13.16 12.20 -15.06
CA ASN A 164 -12.13 12.72 -15.99
C ASN A 164 -10.70 12.48 -15.48
N ALA A 165 -10.50 12.57 -14.15
CA ALA A 165 -9.20 12.31 -13.54
C ALA A 165 -8.80 10.83 -13.66
N VAL A 166 -9.74 9.90 -13.45
CA VAL A 166 -9.50 8.46 -13.65
C VAL A 166 -9.21 8.14 -15.12
N GLU A 167 -9.99 8.69 -16.05
CA GLU A 167 -9.75 8.50 -17.48
C GLU A 167 -8.36 9.00 -17.90
N ALA A 168 -7.90 10.11 -17.33
CA ALA A 168 -6.55 10.62 -17.56
C ALA A 168 -5.47 9.72 -16.93
N SER A 169 -5.73 9.14 -15.74
CA SER A 169 -4.84 8.16 -15.11
C SER A 169 -4.75 6.87 -15.92
N LEU A 170 -5.87 6.33 -16.39
CA LEU A 170 -5.91 5.13 -17.24
C LEU A 170 -5.06 5.31 -18.51
N LYS A 171 -5.11 6.50 -19.14
CA LYS A 171 -4.25 6.81 -20.29
C LYS A 171 -2.77 6.78 -19.96
N ARG A 172 -2.35 7.34 -18.79
CA ARG A 172 -0.94 7.32 -18.35
C ARG A 172 -0.48 5.92 -17.97
N LEU A 173 -1.38 5.12 -17.41
CA LEU A 173 -1.13 3.74 -16.99
C LEU A 173 -1.20 2.72 -18.15
N GLU A 174 -1.65 3.12 -19.33
CA GLU A 174 -1.90 2.23 -20.47
C GLU A 174 -2.86 1.07 -20.09
N GLN A 175 -3.91 1.37 -19.30
CA GLN A 175 -4.89 0.40 -18.81
C GLN A 175 -6.32 0.84 -19.15
N ASP A 176 -7.21 -0.14 -19.31
CA ASP A 176 -8.64 0.10 -19.55
C ASP A 176 -9.43 0.24 -18.26
N LYS A 177 -8.93 -0.32 -17.14
CA LYS A 177 -9.58 -0.37 -15.85
C LYS A 177 -8.59 -0.41 -14.69
N LEU A 178 -8.87 0.34 -13.62
CA LEU A 178 -8.11 0.29 -12.38
C LEU A 178 -8.55 -0.90 -11.51
N THR A 179 -7.64 -1.49 -10.76
CA THR A 179 -8.03 -2.39 -9.67
C THR A 179 -8.67 -1.58 -8.53
N LEU A 180 -8.07 -0.44 -8.18
CA LEU A 180 -8.55 0.37 -7.07
C LEU A 180 -8.41 1.86 -7.38
N ALA A 181 -9.52 2.59 -7.35
CA ALA A 181 -9.54 4.04 -7.40
C ALA A 181 -9.72 4.62 -6.00
N GLN A 182 -8.83 5.51 -5.55
CA GLN A 182 -8.83 6.02 -4.19
C GLN A 182 -8.97 7.55 -4.14
N LEU A 183 -9.69 8.09 -3.14
CA LEU A 183 -9.56 9.49 -2.76
C LEU A 183 -8.26 9.68 -2.00
N HIS A 184 -7.43 10.66 -2.43
CA HIS A 184 -6.08 10.83 -1.86
C HIS A 184 -6.10 11.37 -0.43
N TRP A 185 -7.08 12.25 -0.11
CA TRP A 185 -7.39 12.73 1.25
C TRP A 185 -8.77 13.37 1.28
N SER A 186 -9.32 13.53 2.48
CA SER A 186 -10.58 14.21 2.73
C SER A 186 -10.40 15.73 2.74
N THR A 187 -11.39 16.46 2.25
CA THR A 187 -11.44 17.92 2.29
C THR A 187 -12.27 18.46 3.45
N ALA A 188 -12.77 17.58 4.33
CA ALA A 188 -13.69 17.92 5.42
C ALA A 188 -13.16 19.02 6.34
N ASN A 189 -11.85 19.12 6.56
CA ASN A 189 -11.24 20.08 7.48
C ASN A 189 -11.02 21.48 6.87
N TYR A 190 -11.01 21.64 5.53
CA TYR A 190 -10.66 22.92 4.91
C TYR A 190 -11.58 23.34 3.75
N GLN A 191 -12.26 22.39 3.08
CA GLN A 191 -13.17 22.63 1.94
C GLN A 191 -14.36 21.66 1.99
N PRO A 192 -15.15 21.65 3.09
CA PRO A 192 -16.16 20.61 3.35
C PRO A 192 -17.27 20.52 2.29
N PHE A 193 -17.55 21.59 1.56
CA PHE A 193 -18.54 21.59 0.47
C PHE A 193 -18.11 20.71 -0.72
N GLN A 194 -16.82 20.49 -0.92
CA GLN A 194 -16.26 19.64 -1.97
C GLN A 194 -16.43 18.15 -1.65
N GLU A 195 -16.42 17.77 -0.38
CA GLU A 195 -16.37 16.38 0.10
C GLU A 195 -17.45 15.50 -0.57
N LYS A 196 -18.69 15.98 -0.57
CA LYS A 196 -19.80 15.23 -1.15
C LYS A 196 -19.66 15.02 -2.67
N ALA A 197 -19.12 16.01 -3.38
CA ALA A 197 -18.87 15.88 -4.82
C ALA A 197 -17.76 14.85 -5.12
N LEU A 198 -16.74 14.80 -4.27
CA LEU A 198 -15.67 13.78 -4.36
C LEU A 198 -16.21 12.37 -4.11
N TRP A 199 -17.02 12.19 -3.07
CA TRP A 199 -17.65 10.90 -2.77
C TRP A 199 -18.58 10.43 -3.88
N GLN A 200 -19.40 11.33 -4.38
CA GLN A 200 -20.25 11.03 -5.53
C GLN A 200 -19.41 10.65 -6.76
N GLY A 201 -18.37 11.44 -7.03
CA GLY A 201 -17.51 11.22 -8.21
C GLY A 201 -16.74 9.91 -8.18
N ILE A 202 -16.20 9.50 -7.01
CA ILE A 202 -15.51 8.20 -6.92
C ILE A 202 -16.50 7.03 -7.05
N GLY A 203 -17.75 7.18 -6.57
CA GLY A 203 -18.82 6.22 -6.81
C GLY A 203 -19.20 6.15 -8.28
N ASP A 204 -19.29 7.30 -8.99
CA ASP A 204 -19.57 7.35 -10.43
C ASP A 204 -18.46 6.68 -11.25
N VAL A 205 -17.20 6.72 -10.80
CA VAL A 205 -16.07 5.97 -11.40
C VAL A 205 -16.34 4.46 -11.34
N TYR A 206 -16.81 3.96 -10.20
CA TYR A 206 -17.18 2.55 -10.05
C TYR A 206 -18.39 2.18 -10.93
N ASP A 207 -19.46 2.98 -10.89
CA ASP A 207 -20.68 2.74 -11.66
C ASP A 207 -20.45 2.72 -13.18
N LYS A 208 -19.44 3.46 -13.65
CA LYS A 208 -18.98 3.45 -15.05
C LYS A 208 -18.06 2.26 -15.38
N GLY A 209 -17.71 1.41 -14.42
CA GLY A 209 -16.83 0.27 -14.63
C GLY A 209 -15.35 0.62 -14.81
N LEU A 210 -14.93 1.84 -14.47
CA LEU A 210 -13.54 2.30 -14.60
C LEU A 210 -12.61 1.77 -13.51
N CYS A 211 -13.16 1.17 -12.42
CA CYS A 211 -12.40 0.49 -11.42
C CYS A 211 -13.15 -0.77 -10.91
N GLU A 212 -12.44 -1.68 -10.23
CA GLU A 212 -13.02 -2.88 -9.62
C GLU A 212 -13.59 -2.58 -8.23
N ALA A 213 -12.96 -1.66 -7.50
CA ALA A 213 -13.36 -1.20 -6.19
C ALA A 213 -12.89 0.22 -5.93
N VAL A 214 -13.43 0.86 -4.90
CA VAL A 214 -13.00 2.18 -4.45
C VAL A 214 -12.30 2.10 -3.09
N GLY A 215 -11.48 3.10 -2.79
CA GLY A 215 -10.80 3.25 -1.52
C GLY A 215 -10.62 4.70 -1.11
N VAL A 216 -10.10 4.92 0.08
CA VAL A 216 -9.75 6.25 0.58
C VAL A 216 -8.35 6.24 1.18
N SER A 217 -7.72 7.41 1.20
CA SER A 217 -6.44 7.62 1.85
C SER A 217 -6.50 8.84 2.78
N ASN A 218 -5.80 8.76 3.91
CA ASN A 218 -5.76 9.82 4.92
C ASN A 218 -7.14 10.17 5.51
N TYR A 219 -8.03 9.20 5.57
CA TYR A 219 -9.29 9.28 6.31
C TYR A 219 -9.07 8.67 7.70
N GLY A 220 -9.33 9.43 8.76
CA GLY A 220 -9.35 8.89 10.11
C GLY A 220 -10.69 8.20 10.42
N PRO A 221 -10.81 7.53 11.58
CA PRO A 221 -11.94 6.65 11.90
C PRO A 221 -13.31 7.27 11.67
N ILE A 222 -13.52 8.50 12.15
CA ILE A 222 -14.83 9.17 12.07
C ILE A 222 -15.22 9.49 10.62
N GLN A 223 -14.27 10.00 9.83
CA GLN A 223 -14.54 10.36 8.45
C GLN A 223 -14.64 9.12 7.54
N PHE A 224 -13.88 8.08 7.87
CA PHE A 224 -13.94 6.79 7.20
C PHE A 224 -15.32 6.13 7.38
N GLN A 225 -15.87 6.09 8.59
CA GLN A 225 -17.22 5.55 8.83
C GLN A 225 -18.31 6.29 8.05
N LYS A 226 -18.19 7.63 7.90
CA LYS A 226 -19.14 8.42 7.12
C LYS A 226 -19.13 8.05 5.64
N ILE A 227 -17.95 7.96 5.02
CA ILE A 227 -17.87 7.57 3.61
C ILE A 227 -18.22 6.10 3.42
N SER A 228 -17.89 5.22 4.36
CA SER A 228 -18.27 3.81 4.32
C SER A 228 -19.79 3.67 4.28
N GLN A 229 -20.51 4.38 5.14
CA GLN A 229 -21.97 4.41 5.09
C GLN A 229 -22.49 4.94 3.77
N TYR A 230 -21.94 6.05 3.26
CA TYR A 230 -22.33 6.63 1.97
C TYR A 230 -22.14 5.65 0.81
N MET A 231 -21.03 4.90 0.79
CA MET A 231 -20.75 3.92 -0.27
C MET A 231 -21.66 2.68 -0.15
N ARG A 232 -21.96 2.22 1.07
CA ARG A 232 -22.96 1.16 1.27
C ARG A 232 -24.34 1.54 0.73
N ASP A 233 -24.80 2.75 1.02
CA ASP A 233 -26.11 3.25 0.54
C ASP A 233 -26.18 3.30 -1.00
N ARG A 234 -25.03 3.41 -1.67
CA ARG A 234 -24.90 3.36 -3.12
C ARG A 234 -24.63 1.96 -3.69
N SER A 235 -24.42 0.96 -2.86
CA SER A 235 -23.93 -0.37 -3.28
C SER A 235 -22.56 -0.32 -4.00
N VAL A 236 -21.71 0.64 -3.65
CA VAL A 236 -20.33 0.78 -4.14
C VAL A 236 -19.39 0.13 -3.12
N PRO A 237 -18.53 -0.83 -3.51
CA PRO A 237 -17.62 -1.50 -2.58
C PRO A 237 -16.47 -0.56 -2.18
N LEU A 238 -16.45 -0.11 -0.92
CA LEU A 238 -15.30 0.53 -0.30
C LEU A 238 -14.36 -0.56 0.20
N ALA A 239 -13.29 -0.83 -0.54
CA ALA A 239 -12.42 -1.99 -0.32
C ALA A 239 -11.26 -1.70 0.62
N THR A 240 -10.75 -0.45 0.64
CA THR A 240 -9.53 -0.11 1.37
C THR A 240 -9.60 1.25 2.05
N ALA A 241 -8.90 1.34 3.19
CA ALA A 241 -8.40 2.60 3.73
C ALA A 241 -6.87 2.58 3.68
N GLN A 242 -6.25 3.71 3.36
CA GLN A 242 -4.81 3.82 3.31
C GLN A 242 -4.34 4.98 4.19
N ILE A 243 -3.51 4.70 5.20
CA ILE A 243 -2.95 5.71 6.11
C ILE A 243 -1.46 5.50 6.30
N GLN A 244 -0.81 6.51 6.87
CA GLN A 244 0.55 6.36 7.35
C GLN A 244 0.55 5.44 8.58
N TYR A 245 1.08 4.22 8.40
CA TYR A 245 1.06 3.20 9.44
C TYR A 245 2.43 2.55 9.57
N SER A 246 3.10 2.86 10.66
CA SER A 246 4.43 2.38 11.01
C SER A 246 4.59 2.38 12.53
N LEU A 247 5.64 1.76 13.03
CA LEU A 247 5.98 1.83 14.46
C LEU A 247 6.12 3.27 14.99
N MET A 248 6.54 4.23 14.15
CA MET A 248 6.65 5.65 14.53
C MET A 248 5.33 6.41 14.53
N THR A 249 4.26 5.87 13.93
CA THR A 249 2.92 6.49 13.86
C THR A 249 1.87 5.67 14.60
N TYR A 250 2.27 4.57 15.22
CA TYR A 250 1.35 3.59 15.80
C TYR A 250 0.46 4.17 16.91
N GLN A 251 0.96 5.11 17.71
CA GLN A 251 0.17 5.76 18.77
C GLN A 251 -1.15 6.35 18.25
N ASP A 252 -1.09 7.01 17.08
CA ASP A 252 -2.25 7.71 16.48
C ASP A 252 -3.03 6.83 15.49
N ALA A 253 -2.42 5.76 15.00
CA ALA A 253 -2.95 4.94 13.91
C ALA A 253 -3.54 3.60 14.35
N LYS A 254 -3.29 3.17 15.60
CA LYS A 254 -3.59 1.81 16.09
C LYS A 254 -5.05 1.40 15.96
N ASP A 255 -5.97 2.35 16.17
CA ASP A 255 -7.40 2.06 16.18
C ASP A 255 -8.00 1.93 14.76
N MET A 256 -7.29 2.43 13.73
CA MET A 256 -7.80 2.43 12.37
C MET A 256 -7.94 1.03 11.80
N ASN A 257 -7.10 0.09 12.21
CA ASN A 257 -7.18 -1.30 11.72
C ASN A 257 -8.48 -1.97 12.16
N ALA A 258 -8.86 -1.84 13.42
CA ALA A 258 -10.12 -2.37 13.93
C ALA A 258 -11.34 -1.75 13.21
N VAL A 259 -11.30 -0.43 12.96
CA VAL A 259 -12.37 0.25 12.21
C VAL A 259 -12.45 -0.25 10.77
N CYS A 260 -11.32 -0.56 10.13
CA CYS A 260 -11.32 -1.15 8.80
C CYS A 260 -11.90 -2.58 8.81
N GLU A 261 -11.55 -3.39 9.80
CA GLU A 261 -12.08 -4.74 9.97
C GLU A 261 -13.60 -4.74 10.19
N ASP A 262 -14.11 -3.87 11.05
CA ASP A 262 -15.56 -3.69 11.30
C ASP A 262 -16.32 -3.30 10.02
N GLU A 263 -15.69 -2.56 9.12
CA GLU A 263 -16.26 -2.12 7.84
C GLU A 263 -15.97 -3.08 6.67
N ASN A 264 -15.36 -4.24 6.94
CA ASN A 264 -14.92 -5.21 5.93
C ASN A 264 -14.00 -4.60 4.87
N CYS A 265 -13.12 -3.69 5.30
CA CYS A 265 -12.12 -3.03 4.47
C CYS A 265 -10.70 -3.47 4.85
N ARG A 266 -9.78 -3.45 3.90
CA ARG A 266 -8.37 -3.73 4.15
C ARG A 266 -7.61 -2.45 4.42
N LEU A 267 -6.82 -2.42 5.50
CA LEU A 267 -5.90 -1.32 5.76
C LEU A 267 -4.63 -1.47 4.92
N ILE A 268 -4.35 -0.48 4.08
CA ILE A 268 -3.07 -0.34 3.38
C ILE A 268 -2.19 0.59 4.23
N SER A 269 -1.01 0.10 4.60
CA SER A 269 -0.04 0.84 5.41
C SER A 269 1.04 1.47 4.53
N TYR A 270 0.96 2.80 4.32
CA TYR A 270 2.02 3.48 3.59
C TYR A 270 3.12 3.97 4.52
N SER A 271 4.33 4.15 3.99
CA SER A 271 5.55 4.52 4.72
C SER A 271 5.84 3.61 5.93
N PRO A 272 5.77 2.27 5.82
CA PRO A 272 6.00 1.37 6.95
C PRO A 272 7.41 1.50 7.53
N LEU A 273 8.37 2.02 6.76
CA LEU A 273 9.74 2.32 7.18
C LEU A 273 9.95 3.76 7.66
N CYS A 274 8.88 4.56 7.84
CA CYS A 274 8.97 5.95 8.28
C CYS A 274 10.00 6.77 7.48
N LEU A 275 9.83 6.81 6.14
CA LEU A 275 10.75 7.46 5.19
C LEU A 275 12.21 6.95 5.26
N GLY A 276 12.42 5.77 5.85
CA GLY A 276 13.71 5.11 6.04
C GLY A 276 14.33 5.29 7.43
N LEU A 277 13.64 5.93 8.37
CA LEU A 277 14.11 6.07 9.75
C LEU A 277 14.26 4.72 10.45
N LEU A 278 13.34 3.79 10.21
CA LEU A 278 13.31 2.46 10.83
C LEU A 278 14.23 1.43 10.14
N THR A 279 15.13 1.88 9.25
CA THR A 279 16.04 0.96 8.53
C THR A 279 17.33 0.66 9.27
N GLY A 280 17.61 1.35 10.39
CA GLY A 280 18.88 1.27 11.08
C GLY A 280 20.08 1.92 10.36
N LYS A 281 19.83 2.54 9.18
CA LYS A 281 20.86 3.17 8.36
C LYS A 281 21.29 4.54 8.89
N TYR A 282 20.42 5.22 9.62
CA TYR A 282 20.57 6.61 10.02
C TYR A 282 20.65 6.74 11.54
N ASP A 283 21.54 7.60 11.98
CA ASP A 283 21.71 8.08 13.35
C ASP A 283 22.01 9.58 13.33
N LEU A 284 22.28 10.19 14.47
CA LEU A 284 22.54 11.65 14.57
C LEU A 284 23.82 12.09 13.85
N ASP A 285 24.79 11.19 13.71
CA ASP A 285 26.06 11.45 13.02
C ASP A 285 25.95 11.15 11.52
N ASN A 286 25.03 10.25 11.13
CA ASN A 286 24.80 9.81 9.75
C ASN A 286 23.36 10.11 9.30
N LEU A 287 23.02 11.36 9.12
CA LEU A 287 21.70 11.81 8.63
C LEU A 287 21.61 11.77 7.09
N PRO A 288 20.38 11.75 6.52
CA PRO A 288 20.18 11.88 5.07
C PRO A 288 20.99 13.04 4.47
N LYS A 289 21.61 12.80 3.30
CA LYS A 289 22.45 13.79 2.62
C LYS A 289 21.62 14.97 2.11
N GLY A 290 22.28 16.10 1.91
CA GLY A 290 21.67 17.36 1.44
C GLY A 290 21.18 18.24 2.60
N ASN A 291 21.73 19.45 2.72
CA ASN A 291 21.39 20.38 3.81
C ASN A 291 19.94 20.88 3.73
N THR A 292 19.36 20.92 2.54
CA THR A 292 17.97 21.33 2.27
C THR A 292 17.00 20.16 2.23
N ASN A 293 17.46 18.91 2.43
CA ASN A 293 16.62 17.73 2.39
C ASN A 293 15.68 17.72 3.63
N PRO A 294 14.36 17.79 3.46
CA PRO A 294 13.41 17.83 4.57
C PRO A 294 13.52 16.60 5.48
N ARG A 295 13.90 15.43 4.94
CA ARG A 295 14.11 14.21 5.73
C ARG A 295 15.26 14.36 6.73
N ARG A 296 16.30 15.13 6.38
CA ARG A 296 17.43 15.37 7.29
C ARG A 296 16.98 16.07 8.56
N GLN A 297 16.17 17.12 8.42
CA GLN A 297 15.63 17.84 9.58
C GLN A 297 14.68 16.95 10.38
N LEU A 298 13.77 16.27 9.72
CA LEU A 298 12.81 15.36 10.34
C LEU A 298 13.54 14.28 11.18
N PHE A 299 14.58 13.66 10.62
CA PHE A 299 15.32 12.61 11.33
C PHE A 299 16.09 13.15 12.52
N ARG A 300 16.71 14.34 12.40
CA ARG A 300 17.35 15.00 13.54
C ARG A 300 16.39 15.20 14.71
N GLU A 301 15.13 15.47 14.40
CA GLU A 301 14.11 15.69 15.42
C GLU A 301 13.53 14.40 16.01
N LEU A 302 13.38 13.35 15.22
CA LEU A 302 12.72 12.12 15.64
C LEU A 302 13.65 11.07 16.25
N LEU A 303 14.91 10.97 15.76
CA LEU A 303 15.85 9.93 16.18
C LEU A 303 16.11 9.89 17.70
N PRO A 304 16.24 11.03 18.43
CA PRO A 304 16.46 10.97 19.87
C PRO A 304 15.32 10.28 20.62
N GLY A 305 14.07 10.50 20.19
CA GLY A 305 12.88 9.90 20.81
C GLY A 305 12.59 8.48 20.37
N ALA A 306 13.24 8.01 19.29
CA ALA A 306 13.03 6.69 18.70
C ALA A 306 14.11 5.65 19.09
N GLN A 307 15.11 6.04 19.87
CA GLN A 307 16.29 5.21 20.11
C GLN A 307 15.94 3.84 20.72
N ASP A 308 15.07 3.78 21.71
CA ASP A 308 14.66 2.52 22.34
C ASP A 308 13.90 1.61 21.35
N LEU A 309 13.04 2.19 20.51
CA LEU A 309 12.38 1.45 19.44
C LEU A 309 13.38 0.89 18.41
N LEU A 310 14.37 1.70 18.00
CA LEU A 310 15.42 1.26 17.08
C LEU A 310 16.28 0.16 17.67
N ASN A 311 16.61 0.24 18.96
CA ASN A 311 17.32 -0.82 19.68
C ASN A 311 16.48 -2.11 19.75
N THR A 312 15.17 -2.01 20.02
CA THR A 312 14.25 -3.16 20.01
C THR A 312 14.20 -3.82 18.63
N LEU A 313 14.09 -3.02 17.57
CA LEU A 313 14.14 -3.54 16.19
C LEU A 313 15.46 -4.26 15.88
N GLU A 314 16.58 -3.72 16.35
CA GLU A 314 17.90 -4.33 16.16
C GLU A 314 18.04 -5.66 16.90
N VAL A 315 17.59 -5.73 18.14
CA VAL A 315 17.64 -6.97 18.96
C VAL A 315 16.79 -8.06 18.31
N ILE A 316 15.53 -7.77 18.00
CA ILE A 316 14.62 -8.72 17.35
C ILE A 316 15.17 -9.13 15.96
N GLY A 317 15.75 -8.18 15.23
CA GLY A 317 16.37 -8.48 13.94
C GLY A 317 17.52 -9.47 14.05
N LYS A 318 18.42 -9.29 15.05
CA LYS A 318 19.52 -10.22 15.33
C LYS A 318 19.02 -11.62 15.71
N ASP A 319 17.99 -11.70 16.56
CA ASP A 319 17.41 -12.98 16.99
C ASP A 319 16.77 -13.76 15.83
N LEU A 320 16.23 -13.05 14.85
CA LEU A 320 15.54 -13.64 13.69
C LEU A 320 16.45 -13.78 12.45
N ASP A 321 17.70 -13.33 12.50
CA ASP A 321 18.57 -13.17 11.32
C ASP A 321 17.88 -12.34 10.21
N LYS A 322 17.31 -11.20 10.60
CA LYS A 322 16.60 -10.24 9.75
C LYS A 322 17.08 -8.82 9.98
N SER A 323 16.99 -8.00 8.94
CA SER A 323 17.29 -6.58 9.09
C SER A 323 16.17 -5.83 9.83
N GLN A 324 16.49 -4.66 10.38
CA GLN A 324 15.49 -3.76 10.98
C GLN A 324 14.39 -3.40 10.01
N SER A 325 14.71 -3.18 8.72
CA SER A 325 13.74 -2.94 7.66
C SER A 325 12.76 -4.10 7.53
N GLN A 326 13.28 -5.32 7.48
CA GLN A 326 12.47 -6.53 7.34
C GLN A 326 11.58 -6.75 8.56
N VAL A 327 12.09 -6.52 9.76
CA VAL A 327 11.30 -6.59 11.02
C VAL A 327 10.17 -5.54 11.02
N ALA A 328 10.47 -4.29 10.67
CA ALA A 328 9.46 -3.22 10.65
C ALA A 328 8.35 -3.46 9.61
N ILE A 329 8.69 -3.97 8.42
CA ILE A 329 7.70 -4.34 7.41
C ILE A 329 6.89 -5.57 7.87
N ASN A 330 7.55 -6.60 8.42
CA ASN A 330 6.89 -7.82 8.91
C ASN A 330 5.94 -7.51 10.08
N TRP A 331 6.29 -6.56 10.95
CA TRP A 331 5.37 -6.07 11.98
C TRP A 331 4.06 -5.56 11.36
N ALA A 332 4.11 -4.75 10.30
CA ALA A 332 2.91 -4.27 9.63
C ALA A 332 2.09 -5.42 9.01
N LEU A 333 2.75 -6.44 8.45
CA LEU A 333 2.09 -7.67 8.00
C LEU A 333 1.43 -8.43 9.16
N CYS A 334 2.09 -8.53 10.32
CA CYS A 334 1.53 -9.15 11.53
C CYS A 334 0.33 -8.39 12.09
N LYS A 335 0.24 -7.08 11.83
CA LYS A 335 -0.94 -6.24 12.14
C LYS A 335 -2.06 -6.40 11.11
N ASN A 336 -2.01 -7.39 10.23
CA ASN A 336 -3.03 -7.68 9.21
C ASN A 336 -3.26 -6.53 8.21
N THR A 337 -2.23 -5.70 7.97
CA THR A 337 -2.26 -4.64 6.97
C THR A 337 -1.55 -5.06 5.67
N VAL A 338 -1.72 -4.30 4.61
CA VAL A 338 -0.94 -4.44 3.37
C VAL A 338 0.11 -3.33 3.32
N PRO A 339 1.38 -3.60 3.71
CA PRO A 339 2.43 -2.60 3.62
C PRO A 339 2.79 -2.32 2.17
N ILE A 340 2.81 -1.04 1.82
CA ILE A 340 3.34 -0.56 0.54
C ILE A 340 4.66 0.18 0.78
N VAL A 341 5.73 -0.37 0.22
CA VAL A 341 7.09 0.16 0.41
C VAL A 341 7.60 0.84 -0.84
N GLY A 342 8.40 1.87 -0.66
CA GLY A 342 9.12 2.51 -1.77
C GLY A 342 10.28 1.62 -2.25
N VAL A 343 10.39 1.48 -3.57
CA VAL A 343 11.44 0.71 -4.23
C VAL A 343 12.00 1.52 -5.40
N ARG A 344 13.32 1.70 -5.45
CA ARG A 344 14.01 2.41 -6.55
C ARG A 344 15.23 1.68 -7.08
N THR A 345 15.72 0.68 -6.35
CA THR A 345 16.89 -0.11 -6.72
C THR A 345 16.61 -1.59 -6.49
N LEU A 346 17.28 -2.46 -7.25
CA LEU A 346 17.18 -3.91 -7.08
C LEU A 346 17.49 -4.32 -5.62
N LYS A 347 18.52 -3.75 -5.01
CA LYS A 347 18.87 -4.00 -3.62
C LYS A 347 17.73 -3.68 -2.64
N GLN A 348 17.00 -2.57 -2.88
CA GLN A 348 15.84 -2.24 -2.05
C GLN A 348 14.68 -3.23 -2.26
N ALA A 349 14.47 -3.69 -3.50
CA ALA A 349 13.47 -4.69 -3.81
C ALA A 349 13.74 -6.00 -3.06
N GLU A 350 14.95 -6.53 -3.17
CA GLU A 350 15.39 -7.76 -2.49
C GLU A 350 15.29 -7.64 -0.97
N GLU A 351 15.78 -6.53 -0.41
CA GLU A 351 15.73 -6.24 1.02
C GLU A 351 14.30 -6.23 1.55
N ASN A 352 13.41 -5.51 0.87
CA ASN A 352 12.01 -5.38 1.28
C ASN A 352 11.25 -6.71 1.12
N LEU A 353 11.50 -7.48 0.05
CA LEU A 353 10.92 -8.80 -0.16
C LEU A 353 11.33 -9.80 0.92
N GLY A 354 12.50 -9.66 1.50
CA GLY A 354 12.97 -10.47 2.63
C GLY A 354 12.13 -10.30 3.90
N ALA A 355 11.24 -9.31 3.95
CA ALA A 355 10.26 -9.17 5.03
C ALA A 355 9.08 -10.15 4.93
N TYR A 356 8.88 -10.80 3.78
CA TYR A 356 7.80 -11.73 3.50
C TYR A 356 8.24 -13.19 3.65
N GLY A 357 7.29 -14.10 3.87
CA GLY A 357 7.54 -15.55 3.92
C GLY A 357 7.88 -16.10 5.31
N TRP A 358 7.83 -15.26 6.33
CA TRP A 358 7.98 -15.63 7.74
C TRP A 358 7.07 -14.75 8.59
N LYS A 359 6.84 -15.12 9.84
CA LYS A 359 5.97 -14.39 10.76
C LYS A 359 6.65 -14.30 12.12
N MET A 360 6.67 -13.12 12.72
CA MET A 360 7.15 -12.91 14.08
C MET A 360 6.28 -13.65 15.09
N ASP A 361 6.89 -14.08 16.18
CA ASP A 361 6.17 -14.51 17.37
C ASP A 361 5.30 -13.36 17.91
N PRO A 362 4.06 -13.63 18.34
CA PRO A 362 3.19 -12.62 18.93
C PRO A 362 3.84 -11.81 20.06
N ALA A 363 4.69 -12.41 20.89
CA ALA A 363 5.39 -11.70 21.96
C ALA A 363 6.36 -10.63 21.42
N MET A 364 7.03 -10.90 20.29
CA MET A 364 7.90 -9.91 19.63
C MET A 364 7.08 -8.76 19.02
N VAL A 365 5.90 -9.06 18.46
CA VAL A 365 4.98 -8.03 17.95
C VAL A 365 4.51 -7.13 19.09
N GLU A 366 4.12 -7.70 20.24
CA GLU A 366 3.73 -6.94 21.43
C GLU A 366 4.88 -6.11 22.01
N GLU A 367 6.10 -6.61 21.96
CA GLU A 367 7.30 -5.87 22.38
C GLU A 367 7.52 -4.64 21.51
N LEU A 368 7.41 -4.79 20.18
CA LEU A 368 7.46 -3.66 19.24
C LEU A 368 6.31 -2.69 19.45
N ASP A 369 5.09 -3.17 19.73
CA ASP A 369 3.94 -2.32 20.04
C ASP A 369 4.22 -1.47 21.29
N ARG A 370 4.77 -2.06 22.37
CA ARG A 370 5.14 -1.33 23.59
C ARG A 370 6.23 -0.30 23.32
N ALA A 371 7.27 -0.68 22.57
CA ALA A 371 8.34 0.24 22.20
C ALA A 371 7.82 1.41 21.34
N ALA A 372 6.93 1.14 20.39
CA ALA A 372 6.29 2.15 19.55
C ALA A 372 5.41 3.11 20.36
N LEU A 373 4.65 2.59 21.33
CA LEU A 373 3.81 3.42 22.22
C LEU A 373 4.65 4.25 23.22
N ALA A 374 5.88 3.84 23.52
CA ALA A 374 6.80 4.55 24.39
C ALA A 374 7.62 5.64 23.68
N VAL A 375 7.56 5.74 22.36
CA VAL A 375 8.28 6.77 21.59
C VAL A 375 7.85 8.15 22.08
N SER A 376 8.80 8.92 22.61
CA SER A 376 8.51 10.23 23.21
C SER A 376 8.15 11.31 22.19
N LYS A 377 8.59 11.14 20.95
CA LYS A 377 8.25 12.04 19.83
C LYS A 377 7.87 11.18 18.62
N PRO A 378 6.60 10.74 18.51
CA PRO A 378 6.14 10.00 17.34
C PRO A 378 6.18 10.87 16.08
N MET A 379 6.20 10.23 14.93
CA MET A 379 6.02 10.92 13.67
C MET A 379 4.56 11.38 13.56
N ILE A 380 4.36 12.64 13.23
CA ILE A 380 3.02 13.19 13.03
C ILE A 380 2.38 12.52 11.81
N GLN A 381 1.12 12.19 11.90
CA GLN A 381 0.31 11.72 10.77
C GLN A 381 0.30 12.77 9.65
N ASN A 382 -0.04 12.33 8.45
CA ASN A 382 -0.15 13.22 7.30
C ASN A 382 -1.05 14.42 7.65
N VAL A 383 -0.63 15.64 7.29
CA VAL A 383 -1.36 16.88 7.57
C VAL A 383 -2.80 16.89 7.03
N PHE A 384 -3.09 16.06 6.04
CA PHE A 384 -4.44 15.87 5.48
C PHE A 384 -5.24 14.78 6.20
N GLN A 385 -4.65 14.06 7.17
CA GLN A 385 -5.36 13.05 7.94
C GLN A 385 -6.50 13.69 8.73
N THR A 386 -7.72 13.19 8.56
CA THR A 386 -8.88 13.58 9.36
C THR A 386 -8.98 12.77 10.66
N LYS A 387 -9.88 13.15 11.52
CA LYS A 387 -10.23 12.40 12.74
C LYS A 387 -11.21 11.28 12.45
#